data_8a1776130a65c85b0a262289733c74d9
#
_entry.id   8a1776130a65c85b0a262289733c74d9
#
_cell.length_a   1.000
_cell.length_b   1.000
_cell.length_c   1.000
_cell.angle_alpha   90.00
_cell.angle_beta   90.00
_cell.angle_gamma   90.00
#
_symmetry.space_group_name_H-M   'P 1'
#
loop_
_entity.id
_entity.type
_entity.pdbx_description
1 polymer ?
#
loop_
_entity_poly.entity_id
_entity_poly.type
_entity_poly.pdbx_seq_one_letter_code
_entity_poly.pdbx_strand_id
1 'polypeptide(L)'
;MRALGIEKLSSRGCMKISGGERQLMLLARALVQDASMLIMDEPTANLDYGNSCRVMERVKKLGQAGYTIIFSTHDPNQAFSYATKVLALKDGGVMAVGAPEAVLTEDVLSRLYGIPVARCEMETVFGRKTICMPVLGGMEDA
;
A
#
# COMPACT_ATOMS: atom_id res chain seq x y z
N MET A 1 -3.43 -0.60 21.22
CA MET A 1 -4.27 -1.72 20.71
C MET A 1 -5.66 -1.24 20.27
N ARG A 2 -6.38 -0.38 21.00
CA ARG A 2 -7.70 0.15 20.59
C ARG A 2 -7.68 0.85 19.22
N ALA A 3 -6.69 1.70 18.96
CA ALA A 3 -6.56 2.41 17.67
C ALA A 3 -6.48 1.48 16.44
N LEU A 4 -6.02 0.25 16.64
CA LEU A 4 -5.89 -0.76 15.59
C LEU A 4 -6.99 -1.83 15.65
N GLY A 5 -7.86 -1.83 16.67
CA GLY A 5 -8.94 -2.82 16.85
C GLY A 5 -8.44 -4.24 17.11
N ILE A 6 -7.29 -4.37 17.78
CA ILE A 6 -6.63 -5.67 18.07
C ILE A 6 -6.58 -6.01 19.56
N GLU A 7 -7.51 -5.47 20.36
CA GLU A 7 -7.57 -5.77 21.80
C GLU A 7 -7.70 -7.27 22.08
N LYS A 8 -8.44 -7.97 21.22
CA LYS A 8 -8.66 -9.43 21.36
C LYS A 8 -7.37 -10.24 21.18
N LEU A 9 -6.30 -9.65 20.67
CA LEU A 9 -5.01 -10.31 20.49
C LEU A 9 -4.13 -10.24 21.75
N SER A 10 -4.48 -9.41 22.74
CA SER A 10 -3.68 -9.20 23.96
C SER A 10 -3.42 -10.49 24.77
N SER A 11 -4.31 -11.47 24.68
CA SER A 11 -4.23 -12.77 25.36
C SER A 11 -3.78 -13.92 24.46
N ARG A 12 -3.51 -13.66 23.16
CA ARG A 12 -3.11 -14.71 22.22
C ARG A 12 -1.57 -14.76 22.07
N GLY A 13 -1.02 -15.96 22.09
CA GLY A 13 0.40 -16.16 21.75
C GLY A 13 0.69 -15.82 20.28
N CYS A 14 1.84 -15.20 20.02
CA CYS A 14 2.25 -14.77 18.67
C CYS A 14 2.23 -15.89 17.60
N MET A 15 2.32 -17.16 18.01
CA MET A 15 2.27 -18.31 17.10
C MET A 15 0.85 -18.72 16.70
N LYS A 16 -0.20 -18.10 17.29
CA LYS A 16 -1.62 -18.43 17.05
C LYS A 16 -2.39 -17.29 16.38
N ILE A 17 -1.69 -16.39 15.71
CA ILE A 17 -2.28 -15.22 15.03
C ILE A 17 -2.08 -15.33 13.51
N SER A 18 -3.02 -14.81 12.72
CA SER A 18 -2.91 -14.74 11.27
C SER A 18 -1.82 -13.76 10.82
N GLY A 19 -1.38 -13.85 9.56
CA GLY A 19 -0.41 -12.91 8.98
C GLY A 19 -0.85 -11.45 9.11
N GLY A 20 -2.11 -11.15 8.82
CA GLY A 20 -2.66 -9.80 8.98
C GLY A 20 -2.72 -9.34 10.44
N GLU A 21 -3.10 -10.22 11.38
CA GLU A 21 -3.04 -9.92 12.81
C GLU A 21 -1.61 -9.67 13.29
N ARG A 22 -0.64 -10.42 12.75
CA ARG A 22 0.78 -10.21 13.04
C ARG A 22 1.25 -8.83 12.55
N GLN A 23 0.84 -8.42 11.36
CA GLN A 23 1.20 -7.11 10.82
C GLN A 23 0.60 -5.98 11.66
N LEU A 24 -0.65 -6.10 12.09
CA LEU A 24 -1.29 -5.14 13.00
C LEU A 24 -0.62 -5.12 14.38
N MET A 25 -0.09 -6.24 14.86
CA MET A 25 0.68 -6.30 16.11
C MET A 25 2.02 -5.54 15.96
N LEU A 26 2.72 -5.68 14.81
CA LEU A 26 3.94 -4.91 14.55
C LEU A 26 3.67 -3.41 14.50
N LEU A 27 2.57 -2.99 13.86
CA LEU A 27 2.09 -1.60 13.91
C LEU A 27 1.83 -1.13 15.34
N ALA A 28 1.14 -1.94 16.15
CA ALA A 28 0.86 -1.61 17.55
C ALA A 28 2.16 -1.42 18.35
N ARG A 29 3.16 -2.26 18.10
CA ARG A 29 4.48 -2.15 18.73
C ARG A 29 5.18 -0.84 18.36
N ALA A 30 5.14 -0.45 17.09
CA ALA A 30 5.73 0.81 16.64
C ALA A 30 5.03 2.03 17.27
N LEU A 31 3.70 2.00 17.38
CA LEU A 31 2.92 3.08 18.00
C LEU A 31 3.21 3.27 19.51
N VAL A 32 3.56 2.20 20.23
CA VAL A 32 3.91 2.28 21.66
C VAL A 32 5.25 3.00 21.87
N GLN A 33 6.09 3.09 20.84
CA GLN A 33 7.38 3.79 20.90
C GLN A 33 7.26 5.32 20.75
N ASP A 34 6.03 5.85 20.71
CA ASP A 34 5.74 7.30 20.57
C ASP A 34 6.40 7.93 19.33
N ALA A 35 6.56 7.14 18.27
CA ALA A 35 7.13 7.60 17.01
C ALA A 35 6.12 8.43 16.24
N SER A 36 6.51 9.62 15.78
CA SER A 36 5.70 10.48 14.90
C SER A 36 5.72 10.01 13.44
N MET A 37 6.68 9.16 13.07
CA MET A 37 6.87 8.61 11.73
C MET A 37 6.96 7.09 11.77
N LEU A 38 6.26 6.44 10.86
CA LEU A 38 6.29 4.99 10.63
C LEU A 38 6.85 4.70 9.24
N ILE A 39 7.87 3.85 9.18
CA ILE A 39 8.42 3.36 7.91
C ILE A 39 8.11 1.87 7.83
N MET A 40 7.49 1.44 6.74
CA MET A 40 7.07 0.07 6.52
C MET A 40 7.57 -0.42 5.16
N ASP A 41 8.20 -1.56 5.16
CA ASP A 41 8.61 -2.23 3.94
C ASP A 41 7.59 -3.31 3.58
N GLU A 42 6.93 -3.12 2.44
CA GLU A 42 5.88 -4.01 1.90
C GLU A 42 4.90 -4.52 2.97
N PRO A 43 4.13 -3.64 3.65
CA PRO A 43 3.33 -4.03 4.82
C PRO A 43 2.22 -5.05 4.52
N THR A 44 1.97 -5.34 3.27
CA THR A 44 0.95 -6.31 2.81
C THR A 44 1.54 -7.55 2.13
N ALA A 45 2.86 -7.68 2.07
CA ALA A 45 3.50 -8.86 1.51
C ALA A 45 3.03 -10.14 2.22
N ASN A 46 2.77 -11.18 1.46
CA ASN A 46 2.30 -12.49 1.95
C ASN A 46 0.93 -12.46 2.68
N LEU A 47 0.14 -11.42 2.49
CA LEU A 47 -1.24 -11.37 2.97
C LEU A 47 -2.22 -11.68 1.83
N ASP A 48 -3.33 -12.34 2.16
CA ASP A 48 -4.45 -12.40 1.24
C ASP A 48 -5.06 -11.00 1.02
N TYR A 49 -5.86 -10.87 -0.03
CA TYR A 49 -6.45 -9.60 -0.44
C TYR A 49 -7.22 -8.92 0.70
N GLY A 50 -8.05 -9.67 1.42
CA GLY A 50 -8.88 -9.12 2.50
C GLY A 50 -8.05 -8.61 3.69
N ASN A 51 -7.00 -9.34 4.06
CA ASN A 51 -6.09 -8.93 5.12
C ASN A 51 -5.23 -7.75 4.69
N SER A 52 -4.76 -7.72 3.43
CA SER A 52 -4.05 -6.57 2.85
C SER A 52 -4.87 -5.29 2.95
N CYS A 53 -6.13 -5.33 2.52
CA CYS A 53 -7.04 -4.18 2.62
C CYS A 53 -7.24 -3.74 4.08
N ARG A 54 -7.44 -4.67 5.01
CA ARG A 54 -7.62 -4.35 6.44
C ARG A 54 -6.39 -3.66 7.04
N VAL A 55 -5.19 -4.13 6.72
CA VAL A 55 -3.93 -3.52 7.16
C VAL A 55 -3.81 -2.10 6.59
N MET A 56 -4.00 -1.92 5.29
CA MET A 56 -3.87 -0.61 4.64
C MET A 56 -4.92 0.39 5.11
N GLU A 57 -6.15 -0.04 5.39
CA GLU A 57 -7.17 0.81 6.02
C GLU A 57 -6.75 1.30 7.42
N ARG A 58 -6.06 0.47 8.20
CA ARG A 58 -5.50 0.90 9.50
C ARG A 58 -4.36 1.89 9.32
N VAL A 59 -3.48 1.65 8.34
CA VAL A 59 -2.40 2.56 7.96
C VAL A 59 -2.97 3.93 7.57
N LYS A 60 -3.99 3.96 6.72
CA LYS A 60 -4.68 5.19 6.31
C LYS A 60 -5.24 5.97 7.50
N LYS A 61 -5.90 5.28 8.43
CA LYS A 61 -6.45 5.89 9.65
C LYS A 61 -5.37 6.50 10.55
N LEU A 62 -4.21 5.87 10.63
CA LEU A 62 -3.06 6.44 11.36
C LEU A 62 -2.55 7.72 10.68
N GLY A 63 -2.46 7.75 9.35
CA GLY A 63 -2.14 8.98 8.60
C GLY A 63 -3.13 10.09 8.87
N GLN A 64 -4.43 9.79 8.90
CA GLN A 64 -5.49 10.74 9.25
C GLN A 64 -5.42 11.22 10.71
N ALA A 65 -4.86 10.40 11.60
CA ALA A 65 -4.62 10.75 13.00
C ALA A 65 -3.34 11.56 13.24
N GLY A 66 -2.61 11.95 12.16
CA GLY A 66 -1.44 12.82 12.22
C GLY A 66 -0.09 12.13 12.17
N TYR A 67 -0.05 10.80 12.02
CA TYR A 67 1.23 10.11 11.82
C TYR A 67 1.77 10.34 10.40
N THR A 68 3.05 10.58 10.28
CA THR A 68 3.75 10.50 8.99
C THR A 68 4.02 9.04 8.66
N ILE A 69 3.55 8.57 7.49
CA ILE A 69 3.68 7.17 7.11
C ILE A 69 4.40 7.07 5.77
N ILE A 70 5.44 6.28 5.73
CA ILE A 70 6.15 5.89 4.51
C ILE A 70 6.02 4.38 4.39
N PHE A 71 5.56 3.91 3.25
CA PHE A 71 5.54 2.48 2.96
C PHE A 71 6.02 2.19 1.55
N SER A 72 6.77 1.11 1.38
CA SER A 72 7.08 0.58 0.05
C SER A 72 5.95 -0.33 -0.43
N THR A 73 5.74 -0.38 -1.72
CA THR A 73 4.82 -1.32 -2.36
C THR A 73 5.22 -1.53 -3.82
N HIS A 74 4.97 -2.71 -4.34
CA HIS A 74 5.04 -3.02 -5.76
C HIS A 74 3.65 -3.01 -6.43
N ASP A 75 2.58 -2.75 -5.67
CA ASP A 75 1.21 -2.65 -6.19
C ASP A 75 0.81 -1.16 -6.37
N PRO A 76 0.74 -0.66 -7.62
CA PRO A 76 0.37 0.72 -7.89
C PRO A 76 -1.08 1.04 -7.48
N ASN A 77 -1.98 0.06 -7.42
CA ASN A 77 -3.35 0.26 -6.95
C ASN A 77 -3.41 0.59 -5.45
N GLN A 78 -2.44 0.09 -4.67
CA GLN A 78 -2.28 0.51 -3.28
C GLN A 78 -1.84 1.97 -3.19
N ALA A 79 -0.93 2.41 -4.06
CA ALA A 79 -0.50 3.80 -4.10
C ALA A 79 -1.67 4.73 -4.43
N PHE A 80 -2.49 4.42 -5.45
CA PHE A 80 -3.70 5.19 -5.76
C PHE A 80 -4.72 5.22 -4.61
N SER A 81 -4.85 4.13 -3.86
CA SER A 81 -5.88 4.01 -2.83
C SER A 81 -5.49 4.64 -1.50
N TYR A 82 -4.20 4.66 -1.16
CA TYR A 82 -3.75 4.92 0.20
C TYR A 82 -2.68 6.00 0.32
N ALA A 83 -1.91 6.31 -0.75
CA ALA A 83 -0.87 7.31 -0.68
C ALA A 83 -1.38 8.72 -1.02
N THR A 84 -0.84 9.73 -0.37
CA THR A 84 -1.03 11.14 -0.72
C THR A 84 0.12 11.65 -1.59
N LYS A 85 1.27 10.99 -1.53
CA LYS A 85 2.47 11.29 -2.31
C LYS A 85 3.20 10.00 -2.65
N VAL A 86 3.74 9.93 -3.84
CA VAL A 86 4.49 8.79 -4.35
C VAL A 86 5.90 9.23 -4.73
N LEU A 87 6.85 8.37 -4.45
CA LEU A 87 8.21 8.39 -4.95
C LEU A 87 8.40 7.12 -5.78
N ALA A 88 8.45 7.25 -7.10
CA ALA A 88 8.72 6.13 -8.00
C ALA A 88 10.24 5.95 -8.14
N LEU A 89 10.72 4.74 -7.83
CA LEU A 89 12.14 4.38 -7.86
C LEU A 89 12.37 3.28 -8.89
N LYS A 90 13.43 3.42 -9.68
CA LYS A 90 13.89 2.39 -10.61
C LYS A 90 15.42 2.48 -10.76
N ASP A 91 16.08 1.34 -10.84
CA ASP A 91 17.52 1.20 -11.08
C ASP A 91 18.37 2.09 -10.15
N GLY A 92 17.95 2.19 -8.87
CA GLY A 92 18.63 3.02 -7.86
C GLY A 92 18.39 4.52 -8.00
N GLY A 93 17.58 4.97 -8.96
CA GLY A 93 17.27 6.36 -9.21
C GLY A 93 15.81 6.74 -8.95
N VAL A 94 15.58 8.04 -8.77
CA VAL A 94 14.23 8.60 -8.67
C VAL A 94 13.69 8.86 -10.07
N MET A 95 12.60 8.21 -10.45
CA MET A 95 11.91 8.45 -11.72
C MET A 95 10.95 9.64 -11.64
N ALA A 96 10.15 9.69 -10.58
CA ALA A 96 9.14 10.73 -10.41
C ALA A 96 8.73 10.87 -8.96
N VAL A 97 8.25 12.08 -8.58
CA VAL A 97 7.75 12.40 -7.24
C VAL A 97 6.52 13.29 -7.34
N GLY A 98 5.46 12.98 -6.61
CA GLY A 98 4.26 13.82 -6.58
C GLY A 98 3.02 13.07 -6.12
N ALA A 99 1.83 13.64 -6.38
CA ALA A 99 0.56 12.96 -6.14
C ALA A 99 0.44 11.69 -7.03
N PRO A 100 -0.19 10.63 -6.54
CA PRO A 100 -0.33 9.38 -7.30
C PRO A 100 -0.86 9.59 -8.72
N GLU A 101 -1.93 10.36 -8.85
CA GLU A 101 -2.58 10.62 -10.14
C GLU A 101 -1.71 11.36 -11.15
N ALA A 102 -0.81 12.22 -10.66
CA ALA A 102 0.10 12.99 -11.51
C ALA A 102 1.36 12.20 -11.89
N VAL A 103 1.83 11.33 -10.98
CA VAL A 103 3.09 10.61 -11.11
C VAL A 103 2.90 9.26 -11.81
N LEU A 104 1.88 8.49 -11.41
CA LEU A 104 1.66 7.13 -11.89
C LEU A 104 0.87 7.15 -13.20
N THR A 105 1.46 7.75 -14.23
CA THR A 105 0.92 7.71 -15.60
C THR A 105 1.20 6.35 -16.24
N GLU A 106 0.51 6.02 -17.33
CA GLU A 106 0.72 4.77 -18.09
C GLU A 106 2.18 4.63 -18.55
N ASP A 107 2.80 5.75 -19.00
CA ASP A 107 4.20 5.76 -19.39
C ASP A 107 5.12 5.45 -18.21
N VAL A 108 4.96 6.13 -17.08
CA VAL A 108 5.76 5.90 -15.88
C VAL A 108 5.59 4.47 -15.38
N LEU A 109 4.35 3.97 -15.31
CA LEU A 109 4.05 2.60 -14.86
C LEU A 109 4.64 1.56 -15.83
N SER A 110 4.49 1.76 -17.14
CA SER A 110 5.03 0.84 -18.14
C SER A 110 6.55 0.79 -18.08
N ARG A 111 7.20 1.93 -17.92
CA ARG A 111 8.66 2.00 -17.74
C ARG A 111 9.10 1.40 -16.41
N LEU A 112 8.35 1.62 -15.33
CA LEU A 112 8.65 1.10 -13.99
C LEU A 112 8.61 -0.44 -13.98
N TYR A 113 7.54 -1.03 -14.54
CA TYR A 113 7.33 -2.48 -14.51
C TYR A 113 7.89 -3.23 -15.72
N GLY A 114 8.30 -2.53 -16.78
CA GLY A 114 8.83 -3.15 -18.00
C GLY A 114 7.78 -3.85 -18.85
N ILE A 115 6.50 -3.57 -18.64
CA ILE A 115 5.36 -4.11 -19.40
C ILE A 115 4.36 -3.00 -19.69
N PRO A 116 3.57 -3.07 -20.76
CA PRO A 116 2.49 -2.12 -21.00
C PRO A 116 1.47 -2.15 -19.85
N VAL A 117 1.12 -0.96 -19.34
CA VAL A 117 0.13 -0.79 -18.27
C VAL A 117 -0.92 0.20 -18.72
N ALA A 118 -2.18 -0.18 -18.66
CA ALA A 118 -3.32 0.71 -18.85
C ALA A 118 -3.80 1.28 -17.52
N ARG A 119 -4.27 2.52 -17.55
CA ARG A 119 -4.88 3.22 -16.42
C ARG A 119 -6.34 3.51 -16.72
N CYS A 120 -7.21 3.14 -15.81
CA CYS A 120 -8.66 3.36 -15.94
C CYS A 120 -9.20 4.12 -14.73
N GLU A 121 -10.13 5.04 -14.97
CA GLU A 121 -10.95 5.66 -13.95
C GLU A 121 -12.31 4.99 -13.91
N MET A 122 -12.77 4.61 -12.73
CA MET A 122 -14.06 3.95 -12.53
C MET A 122 -14.90 4.74 -11.53
N GLU A 123 -16.16 4.95 -11.89
CA GLU A 123 -17.16 5.39 -10.93
C GLU A 123 -17.65 4.19 -10.11
N THR A 124 -17.61 4.33 -8.81
CA THR A 124 -18.09 3.30 -7.86
C THR A 124 -19.08 3.93 -6.89
N VAL A 125 -19.81 3.10 -6.15
CA VAL A 125 -20.69 3.57 -5.07
C VAL A 125 -19.93 4.31 -3.95
N PHE A 126 -18.59 4.20 -3.93
CA PHE A 126 -17.70 4.89 -2.98
C PHE A 126 -16.94 6.05 -3.64
N GLY A 127 -17.39 6.52 -4.83
CA GLY A 127 -16.77 7.58 -5.61
C GLY A 127 -15.84 7.09 -6.70
N ARG A 128 -15.21 8.05 -7.37
CA ARG A 128 -14.27 7.78 -8.46
C ARG A 128 -12.99 7.12 -7.92
N LYS A 129 -12.53 6.08 -8.61
CA LYS A 129 -11.32 5.32 -8.31
C LYS A 129 -10.45 5.19 -9.55
N THR A 130 -9.15 5.37 -9.37
CA THR A 130 -8.16 5.05 -10.37
C THR A 130 -7.63 3.64 -10.13
N ILE A 131 -7.59 2.83 -11.16
CA ILE A 131 -6.96 1.52 -11.17
C ILE A 131 -6.01 1.41 -12.34
N CYS A 132 -5.01 0.57 -12.22
CA CYS A 132 -4.15 0.18 -13.34
C CYS A 132 -4.09 -1.33 -13.45
N MET A 133 -3.90 -1.79 -14.68
CA MET A 133 -3.82 -3.20 -15.03
C MET A 133 -2.78 -3.43 -16.12
N PRO A 134 -2.10 -4.59 -16.15
CA PRO A 134 -1.22 -4.94 -17.25
C PRO A 134 -2.02 -5.17 -18.53
N VAL A 135 -1.48 -4.74 -19.66
CA VAL A 135 -2.01 -5.03 -20.99
C VAL A 135 -1.24 -6.21 -21.57
N LEU A 136 -1.79 -7.41 -21.41
CA LEU A 136 -1.12 -8.68 -21.78
C LEU A 136 -1.40 -9.13 -23.21
N GLY A 137 -2.14 -8.38 -24.02
CA GLY A 137 -2.43 -8.70 -25.42
C GLY A 137 -1.39 -8.07 -26.34
N GLY A 138 -0.38 -8.86 -26.78
CA GLY A 138 0.65 -8.40 -27.71
C GLY A 138 2.10 -8.71 -27.29
N MET A 139 2.30 -9.46 -26.23
CA MET A 139 3.61 -10.07 -25.94
C MET A 139 3.76 -11.33 -26.82
N GLU A 140 3.81 -11.14 -28.15
CA GLU A 140 4.39 -12.12 -29.03
C GLU A 140 5.90 -12.09 -28.78
N ASP A 141 6.48 -13.26 -28.61
CA ASP A 141 7.87 -13.55 -28.26
C ASP A 141 8.86 -12.59 -28.92
N ALA A 142 9.58 -11.82 -28.10
CA ALA A 142 10.78 -11.08 -28.48
C ALA A 142 12.01 -11.74 -27.86
#